data_efcc98dcef7d32074db54cc5ef4e710c
#
_entry.id   efcc98dcef7d32074db54cc5ef4e710c
#
_cell.length_a   1.000
_cell.length_b   1.000
_cell.length_c   1.000
_cell.angle_alpha   90.00
_cell.angle_beta   90.00
_cell.angle_gamma   90.00
#
_symmetry.space_group_name_H-M   'P 1'
#
loop_
_entity.id
_entity.type
_entity.pdbx_description
1 polymer ?
#
loop_
_entity_poly.entity_id
_entity_poly.type
_entity_poly.pdbx_seq_one_letter_code
_entity_poly.pdbx_strand_id
1 'polypeptide(L)'
;MTEKKEFKSFFKNVGGGNEGSKCHYPVRLDTYGCGCSHDCKYCYAKSLLNFRKLWNPTSPAIADIVKIRKQIDKIASGKCGKIKAIRLGGMTDCFQPIETTNHVTFETLKYLNEKRVPYLIVTKSDLVATDEYMGILDKDLAHIQITVTTTDDDLSLSYEKAVVPSRRIKAIEKLQENGFDVALRLSPYIPEFVDLSVLNNVKCDKIQVEFLRVNCWIKNWFDIDYTPYTVKQSGYLHRTLEDKKELIKGITGFKFISVCEDETEAYEYWKNHFNPNPDDCCNLRTVE
;
A
#
# COMPACT_ATOMS: atom_id res chain seq x y z
N MET A 1 0.79 28.76 -21.38
CA MET A 1 0.64 28.46 -19.93
C MET A 1 -0.30 27.28 -19.84
N THR A 2 0.22 26.07 -19.63
CA THR A 2 -0.60 24.85 -19.38
C THR A 2 -1.22 25.01 -18.00
N GLU A 3 -2.55 25.07 -17.92
CA GLU A 3 -3.27 24.98 -16.64
C GLU A 3 -2.72 23.80 -15.84
N LYS A 4 -2.16 24.05 -14.66
CA LYS A 4 -1.82 23.02 -13.70
C LYS A 4 -3.13 22.32 -13.35
N LYS A 5 -3.40 21.13 -13.90
CA LYS A 5 -4.53 20.30 -13.48
C LYS A 5 -4.44 20.11 -11.98
N GLU A 6 -5.46 20.56 -11.26
CA GLU A 6 -5.51 20.49 -9.81
C GLU A 6 -5.52 19.03 -9.38
N PHE A 7 -4.53 18.64 -8.59
CA PHE A 7 -4.40 17.31 -8.01
C PHE A 7 -5.37 17.18 -6.83
N LYS A 8 -6.20 16.15 -6.85
CA LYS A 8 -7.14 15.84 -5.77
C LYS A 8 -6.50 14.88 -4.77
N SER A 9 -6.04 15.40 -3.62
CA SER A 9 -5.35 14.62 -2.59
C SER A 9 -6.25 13.62 -1.86
N PHE A 10 -7.48 14.00 -1.50
CA PHE A 10 -8.46 13.08 -0.91
C PHE A 10 -9.39 12.49 -1.95
N PHE A 11 -9.62 11.19 -1.87
CA PHE A 11 -10.60 10.51 -2.70
C PHE A 11 -11.18 9.30 -1.98
N LYS A 12 -12.40 8.90 -2.36
CA LYS A 12 -12.96 7.61 -1.98
C LYS A 12 -12.70 6.61 -3.10
N ASN A 13 -12.27 5.43 -2.73
CA ASN A 13 -12.25 4.30 -3.64
C ASN A 13 -13.69 3.78 -3.81
N VAL A 14 -14.45 4.45 -4.65
CA VAL A 14 -15.82 4.08 -5.03
C VAL A 14 -15.81 3.40 -6.40
N GLY A 15 -14.81 2.61 -6.67
CA GLY A 15 -14.56 2.09 -7.99
C GLY A 15 -15.74 1.34 -8.60
N GLY A 16 -15.97 1.55 -9.87
CA GLY A 16 -16.81 0.68 -10.69
C GLY A 16 -16.20 -0.71 -10.94
N GLY A 17 -15.21 -1.10 -10.12
CA GLY A 17 -14.60 -2.43 -10.07
C GLY A 17 -14.76 -3.04 -8.69
N ASN A 18 -14.56 -4.35 -8.59
CA ASN A 18 -14.73 -5.14 -7.37
C ASN A 18 -13.88 -4.64 -6.20
N GLU A 19 -12.69 -4.08 -6.45
CA GLU A 19 -11.77 -3.61 -5.41
C GLU A 19 -12.35 -2.51 -4.52
N GLY A 20 -13.07 -1.54 -5.09
CA GLY A 20 -13.62 -0.41 -4.34
C GLY A 20 -14.65 -0.83 -3.29
N SER A 21 -15.47 -1.83 -3.59
CA SER A 21 -16.50 -2.35 -2.68
C SER A 21 -15.96 -3.29 -1.62
N LYS A 22 -14.81 -3.91 -1.85
CA LYS A 22 -14.19 -4.89 -0.97
C LYS A 22 -13.19 -4.29 0.03
N CYS A 23 -12.69 -3.08 -0.23
CA CYS A 23 -11.70 -2.44 0.63
C CYS A 23 -12.34 -1.79 1.86
N HIS A 24 -11.91 -2.21 3.05
CA HIS A 24 -12.39 -1.67 4.34
C HIS A 24 -11.88 -0.23 4.63
N TYR A 25 -10.92 0.27 3.83
CA TYR A 25 -10.31 1.60 3.93
C TYR A 25 -10.55 2.40 2.65
N PRO A 26 -11.81 2.79 2.36
CA PRO A 26 -12.15 3.44 1.10
C PRO A 26 -11.68 4.89 1.02
N VAL A 27 -11.49 5.56 2.17
CA VAL A 27 -11.02 6.94 2.22
C VAL A 27 -9.50 6.94 2.09
N ARG A 28 -8.99 7.54 1.02
CA ARG A 28 -7.57 7.56 0.70
C ARG A 28 -7.07 8.98 0.61
N LEU A 29 -5.81 9.16 1.00
CA LEU A 29 -5.08 10.40 0.95
C LEU A 29 -3.74 10.17 0.29
N ASP A 30 -3.45 10.95 -0.76
CA ASP A 30 -2.13 11.08 -1.34
C ASP A 30 -1.62 12.49 -1.10
N THR A 31 -0.48 12.64 -0.47
CA THR A 31 0.20 13.93 -0.22
C THR A 31 1.00 14.39 -1.43
N TYR A 32 1.34 13.45 -2.31
CA TYR A 32 1.94 13.68 -3.62
C TYR A 32 1.12 12.93 -4.66
N GLY A 33 0.91 13.51 -5.84
CA GLY A 33 0.04 12.92 -6.84
C GLY A 33 0.51 13.13 -8.27
N CYS A 34 -0.25 12.60 -9.22
CA CYS A 34 0.06 12.67 -10.65
C CYS A 34 1.43 12.10 -11.02
N GLY A 35 2.02 11.27 -10.16
CA GLY A 35 3.31 10.64 -10.35
C GLY A 35 3.87 10.08 -9.05
N CYS A 36 4.70 9.06 -9.18
CA CYS A 36 5.41 8.45 -8.08
C CYS A 36 6.83 8.12 -8.56
N SER A 37 7.84 8.69 -7.88
CA SER A 37 9.25 8.51 -8.27
C SER A 37 9.77 7.09 -8.10
N HIS A 38 9.03 6.22 -7.39
CA HIS A 38 9.33 4.78 -7.33
C HIS A 38 9.15 4.08 -8.69
N ASP A 39 8.36 4.63 -9.59
CA ASP A 39 8.17 4.22 -10.99
C ASP A 39 8.11 2.71 -11.24
N CYS A 40 7.39 1.98 -10.39
CA CYS A 40 7.29 0.52 -10.45
C CYS A 40 6.64 0.05 -11.75
N LYS A 41 7.22 -0.98 -12.41
CA LYS A 41 6.71 -1.53 -13.66
C LYS A 41 5.36 -2.25 -13.52
N TYR A 42 5.04 -2.78 -12.35
CA TYR A 42 3.77 -3.46 -12.05
C TYR A 42 2.67 -2.53 -11.50
N CYS A 43 2.87 -1.21 -11.51
CA CYS A 43 1.99 -0.27 -10.82
C CYS A 43 0.65 -0.07 -11.55
N TYR A 44 -0.46 -0.43 -10.89
CA TYR A 44 -1.81 -0.20 -11.42
C TYR A 44 -2.15 1.29 -11.54
N ALA A 45 -1.65 2.11 -10.61
CA ALA A 45 -1.88 3.55 -10.63
C ALA A 45 -1.19 4.22 -11.80
N LYS A 46 0.04 3.78 -12.14
CA LYS A 46 0.76 4.19 -13.34
C LYS A 46 -0.06 3.90 -14.60
N SER A 47 -0.64 2.70 -14.74
CA SER A 47 -1.44 2.36 -15.91
C SER A 47 -2.66 3.27 -16.05
N LEU A 48 -3.38 3.53 -14.95
CA LEU A 48 -4.57 4.37 -14.94
C LEU A 48 -4.26 5.85 -15.22
N LEU A 49 -3.23 6.40 -14.58
CA LEU A 49 -2.86 7.81 -14.72
C LEU A 49 -2.15 8.08 -16.05
N ASN A 50 -1.37 7.12 -16.56
CA ASN A 50 -0.74 7.23 -17.88
C ASN A 50 -1.79 7.24 -18.99
N PHE A 51 -2.79 6.37 -18.93
CA PHE A 51 -3.93 6.40 -19.85
C PHE A 51 -4.64 7.76 -19.88
N ARG A 52 -4.73 8.43 -18.73
CA ARG A 52 -5.31 9.77 -18.59
C ARG A 52 -4.33 10.91 -18.92
N LYS A 53 -3.10 10.60 -19.33
CA LYS A 53 -2.00 11.57 -19.57
C LYS A 53 -1.69 12.44 -18.36
N LEU A 54 -1.80 11.89 -17.16
CA LEU A 54 -1.56 12.57 -15.89
C LEU A 54 -0.30 12.06 -15.16
N TRP A 55 0.34 11.00 -15.66
CA TRP A 55 1.50 10.40 -15.00
C TRP A 55 2.79 11.17 -15.31
N ASN A 56 3.44 11.67 -14.26
CA ASN A 56 4.77 12.27 -14.33
C ASN A 56 5.60 11.84 -13.11
N PRO A 57 6.41 10.77 -13.20
CA PRO A 57 7.17 10.24 -12.06
C PRO A 57 8.33 11.15 -11.63
N THR A 58 8.83 12.02 -12.52
CA THR A 58 9.97 12.89 -12.24
C THR A 58 9.57 14.20 -11.55
N SER A 59 8.28 14.55 -11.59
CA SER A 59 7.77 15.78 -10.96
C SER A 59 6.35 15.54 -10.43
N PRO A 60 6.22 14.78 -9.32
CA PRO A 60 4.93 14.60 -8.66
C PRO A 60 4.32 15.94 -8.24
N ALA A 61 2.99 16.05 -8.32
CA ALA A 61 2.28 17.19 -7.81
C ALA A 61 2.26 17.17 -6.27
N ILE A 62 2.43 18.30 -5.64
CA ILE A 62 2.43 18.48 -4.18
C ILE A 62 1.02 18.87 -3.75
N ALA A 63 0.45 18.20 -2.75
CA ALA A 63 -0.85 18.52 -2.22
C ALA A 63 -0.85 19.83 -1.40
N ASP A 64 -1.96 20.55 -1.43
CA ASP A 64 -2.17 21.73 -0.60
C ASP A 64 -2.52 21.30 0.84
N ILE A 65 -1.63 21.53 1.77
CA ILE A 65 -1.78 21.17 3.18
C ILE A 65 -3.00 21.85 3.84
N VAL A 66 -3.39 23.04 3.39
CA VAL A 66 -4.57 23.74 3.92
C VAL A 66 -5.84 22.99 3.52
N LYS A 67 -5.90 22.49 2.27
CA LYS A 67 -7.02 21.67 1.80
C LYS A 67 -7.05 20.32 2.51
N ILE A 68 -5.89 19.70 2.76
CA ILE A 68 -5.78 18.46 3.54
C ILE A 68 -6.36 18.68 4.95
N ARG A 69 -5.90 19.69 5.67
CA ARG A 69 -6.37 20.01 7.05
C ARG A 69 -7.88 20.23 7.10
N LYS A 70 -8.44 21.01 6.18
CA LYS A 70 -9.91 21.22 6.08
C LYS A 70 -10.69 19.92 5.89
N GLN A 71 -10.13 18.95 5.14
CA GLN A 71 -10.80 17.67 4.94
C GLN A 71 -10.68 16.77 6.18
N ILE A 72 -9.54 16.78 6.86
CA ILE A 72 -9.35 16.09 8.14
C ILE A 72 -10.34 16.62 9.19
N ASP A 73 -10.55 17.94 9.29
CA ASP A 73 -11.54 18.54 10.19
C ASP A 73 -12.97 18.05 9.92
N LYS A 74 -13.36 17.91 8.66
CA LYS A 74 -14.65 17.34 8.28
C LYS A 74 -14.79 15.87 8.71
N ILE A 75 -13.72 15.10 8.60
CA ILE A 75 -13.68 13.70 9.03
C ILE A 75 -13.77 13.62 10.55
N ALA A 76 -12.93 14.37 11.26
CA ALA A 76 -12.90 14.40 12.73
C ALA A 76 -14.23 14.85 13.35
N SER A 77 -14.93 15.78 12.68
CA SER A 77 -16.29 16.24 13.12
C SER A 77 -17.42 15.25 12.82
N GLY A 78 -17.12 14.07 12.22
CA GLY A 78 -18.13 13.07 11.88
C GLY A 78 -18.97 13.38 10.63
N LYS A 79 -18.75 14.53 9.95
CA LYS A 79 -19.50 14.94 8.76
C LYS A 79 -19.34 14.01 7.56
N CYS A 80 -18.30 13.16 7.56
CA CYS A 80 -18.04 12.18 6.50
C CYS A 80 -18.53 10.76 6.83
N GLY A 81 -19.25 10.58 7.95
CA GLY A 81 -19.60 9.29 8.51
C GLY A 81 -18.42 8.65 9.29
N LYS A 82 -18.69 7.50 9.92
CA LYS A 82 -17.64 6.76 10.65
C LYS A 82 -16.66 6.13 9.66
N ILE A 83 -15.40 6.39 9.81
CA ILE A 83 -14.31 5.76 9.07
C ILE A 83 -13.41 5.01 10.05
N LYS A 84 -12.85 3.85 9.64
CA LYS A 84 -11.90 3.09 10.46
C LYS A 84 -10.54 3.80 10.52
N ALA A 85 -10.00 4.13 9.38
CA ALA A 85 -8.75 4.88 9.23
C ALA A 85 -8.68 5.54 7.84
N ILE A 86 -7.93 6.62 7.72
CA ILE A 86 -7.54 7.20 6.42
C ILE A 86 -6.34 6.43 5.89
N ARG A 87 -6.44 5.85 4.69
CA ARG A 87 -5.30 5.18 4.06
C ARG A 87 -4.45 6.20 3.29
N LEU A 88 -3.20 6.38 3.71
CA LEU A 88 -2.18 7.09 2.97
C LEU A 88 -1.54 6.14 1.95
N GLY A 89 -1.22 6.64 0.76
CA GLY A 89 -0.68 5.81 -0.33
C GLY A 89 -1.78 5.09 -1.11
N GLY A 90 -2.73 5.85 -1.65
CA GLY A 90 -3.83 5.35 -2.48
C GLY A 90 -3.42 5.09 -3.92
N MET A 91 -2.92 6.12 -4.61
CA MET A 91 -2.45 6.06 -6.00
C MET A 91 -0.94 6.25 -6.11
N THR A 92 -0.34 6.94 -5.15
CA THR A 92 1.09 7.24 -5.10
C THR A 92 1.61 7.00 -3.69
N ASP A 93 2.91 6.88 -3.54
CA ASP A 93 3.52 6.75 -2.22
C ASP A 93 3.65 8.13 -1.56
N CYS A 94 3.20 8.27 -0.33
CA CYS A 94 3.32 9.50 0.44
C CYS A 94 4.74 9.74 0.99
N PHE A 95 5.58 8.72 1.00
CA PHE A 95 6.97 8.76 1.48
C PHE A 95 7.99 8.68 0.33
N GLN A 96 7.63 9.23 -0.85
CA GLN A 96 8.57 9.40 -1.96
C GLN A 96 9.74 10.31 -1.53
N PRO A 97 10.91 10.25 -2.20
CA PRO A 97 12.05 11.11 -1.88
C PRO A 97 11.74 12.60 -1.77
N ILE A 98 10.76 13.11 -2.52
CA ILE A 98 10.31 14.51 -2.44
C ILE A 98 9.79 14.89 -1.04
N GLU A 99 9.37 13.93 -0.23
CA GLU A 99 8.90 14.17 1.14
C GLU A 99 10.02 14.70 2.05
N THR A 100 11.26 14.28 1.84
CA THR A 100 12.41 14.78 2.62
C THR A 100 12.66 16.27 2.49
N THR A 101 12.10 16.91 1.46
CA THR A 101 12.24 18.36 1.21
C THR A 101 10.96 19.11 1.55
N ASN A 102 9.80 18.52 1.28
CA ASN A 102 8.52 19.25 1.36
C ASN A 102 7.73 18.99 2.64
N HIS A 103 7.97 17.85 3.33
CA HIS A 103 7.36 17.49 4.62
C HIS A 103 5.82 17.57 4.67
N VAL A 104 5.14 17.39 3.51
CA VAL A 104 3.67 17.46 3.47
C VAL A 104 3.04 16.27 4.18
N THR A 105 3.63 15.07 4.07
CA THR A 105 3.19 13.89 4.82
C THR A 105 3.45 14.07 6.30
N PHE A 106 4.62 14.56 6.67
CA PHE A 106 4.99 14.85 8.06
C PHE A 106 3.97 15.77 8.74
N GLU A 107 3.67 16.93 8.12
CA GLU A 107 2.69 17.87 8.64
C GLU A 107 1.26 17.31 8.65
N THR A 108 0.94 16.44 7.69
CA THR A 108 -0.35 15.74 7.65
C THR A 108 -0.49 14.76 8.81
N LEU A 109 0.54 13.98 9.11
CA LEU A 109 0.52 13.02 10.23
C LEU A 109 0.39 13.72 11.57
N LYS A 110 1.13 14.81 11.80
CA LYS A 110 0.97 15.65 13.00
C LYS A 110 -0.47 16.13 13.17
N TYR A 111 -1.10 16.58 12.07
CA TYR A 111 -2.48 17.06 12.13
C TYR A 111 -3.51 15.94 12.34
N LEU A 112 -3.28 14.75 11.77
CA LEU A 112 -4.10 13.56 12.04
C LEU A 112 -4.05 13.18 13.52
N ASN A 113 -2.87 13.22 14.13
CA ASN A 113 -2.69 12.95 15.56
C ASN A 113 -3.40 14.01 16.42
N GLU A 114 -3.24 15.31 16.11
CA GLU A 114 -3.96 16.39 16.80
C GLU A 114 -5.47 16.18 16.80
N LYS A 115 -6.02 15.76 15.66
CA LYS A 115 -7.47 15.51 15.49
C LYS A 115 -7.92 14.10 15.93
N ARG A 116 -7.01 13.27 16.44
CA ARG A 116 -7.27 11.87 16.86
C ARG A 116 -7.92 11.04 15.76
N VAL A 117 -7.49 11.22 14.51
CA VAL A 117 -8.00 10.48 13.35
C VAL A 117 -7.04 9.34 13.01
N PRO A 118 -7.47 8.06 13.10
CA PRO A 118 -6.63 6.91 12.77
C PRO A 118 -6.23 6.91 11.30
N TYR A 119 -5.03 6.40 11.01
CA TYR A 119 -4.50 6.33 9.67
C TYR A 119 -3.70 5.05 9.40
N LEU A 120 -3.76 4.60 8.16
CA LEU A 120 -2.99 3.48 7.63
C LEU A 120 -2.00 3.98 6.58
N ILE A 121 -0.72 3.89 6.89
CA ILE A 121 0.38 4.19 5.96
C ILE A 121 0.67 2.95 5.12
N VAL A 122 0.72 3.09 3.79
CA VAL A 122 1.19 2.06 2.86
C VAL A 122 2.32 2.65 2.04
N THR A 123 3.54 2.16 2.22
CA THR A 123 4.74 2.74 1.61
C THR A 123 5.77 1.69 1.18
N LYS A 124 6.67 2.07 0.27
CA LYS A 124 7.90 1.38 -0.13
C LYS A 124 9.17 2.09 0.37
N SER A 125 8.99 3.03 1.29
CA SER A 125 10.10 3.82 1.85
C SER A 125 10.43 3.38 3.27
N ASP A 126 11.68 3.47 3.64
CA ASP A 126 12.16 3.31 5.02
C ASP A 126 12.11 4.62 5.82
N LEU A 127 11.76 5.74 5.16
CA LEU A 127 11.66 7.06 5.79
C LEU A 127 10.69 7.07 6.98
N VAL A 128 9.59 6.30 6.92
CA VAL A 128 8.61 6.16 8.00
C VAL A 128 9.21 5.62 9.31
N ALA A 129 10.34 4.89 9.23
CA ALA A 129 11.07 4.31 10.36
C ALA A 129 12.29 5.13 10.80
N THR A 130 12.45 6.36 10.30
CA THR A 130 13.46 7.29 10.84
C THR A 130 13.03 7.82 12.20
N ASP A 131 13.98 8.24 13.01
CA ASP A 131 13.69 8.76 14.37
C ASP A 131 12.80 10.01 14.28
N GLU A 132 12.96 10.83 13.24
CA GLU A 132 12.11 11.98 12.97
C GLU A 132 10.63 11.58 12.81
N TYR A 133 10.32 10.62 11.96
CA TYR A 133 8.94 10.16 11.74
C TYR A 133 8.42 9.36 12.92
N MET A 134 9.21 8.44 13.47
CA MET A 134 8.81 7.67 14.67
C MET A 134 8.49 8.59 15.84
N GLY A 135 9.18 9.73 15.97
CA GLY A 135 8.95 10.72 17.02
C GLY A 135 7.60 11.43 16.94
N ILE A 136 6.96 11.44 15.78
CA ILE A 136 5.63 12.06 15.60
C ILE A 136 4.50 11.03 15.44
N LEU A 137 4.80 9.75 15.17
CA LEU A 137 3.76 8.74 15.03
C LEU A 137 3.09 8.43 16.36
N ASP A 138 1.78 8.54 16.40
CA ASP A 138 0.97 8.13 17.57
C ASP A 138 0.67 6.63 17.47
N LYS A 139 1.12 5.84 18.45
CA LYS A 139 1.01 4.37 18.42
C LYS A 139 -0.43 3.86 18.48
N ASP A 140 -1.37 4.66 18.95
CA ASP A 140 -2.78 4.30 19.02
C ASP A 140 -3.51 4.58 17.70
N LEU A 141 -2.96 5.48 16.88
CA LEU A 141 -3.59 5.93 15.64
C LEU A 141 -2.89 5.45 14.37
N ALA A 142 -1.59 5.18 14.48
CA ALA A 142 -0.75 4.82 13.35
C ALA A 142 -0.77 3.31 13.10
N HIS A 143 -1.20 2.93 11.89
CA HIS A 143 -1.04 1.60 11.34
C HIS A 143 -0.11 1.69 10.14
N ILE A 144 0.87 0.78 10.02
CA ILE A 144 1.94 0.92 9.04
C ILE A 144 2.06 -0.38 8.24
N GLN A 145 2.08 -0.28 6.92
CA GLN A 145 2.40 -1.38 6.03
C GLN A 145 3.57 -0.97 5.15
N ILE A 146 4.72 -1.64 5.30
CA ILE A 146 5.85 -1.43 4.40
C ILE A 146 5.84 -2.55 3.37
N THR A 147 5.84 -2.13 2.10
CA THR A 147 5.73 -3.06 0.97
C THR A 147 7.09 -3.65 0.61
N VAL A 148 7.17 -4.97 0.60
CA VAL A 148 8.29 -5.77 0.08
C VAL A 148 7.76 -6.55 -1.12
N THR A 149 8.49 -6.57 -2.23
CA THR A 149 8.08 -7.21 -3.50
C THR A 149 9.01 -8.33 -3.92
N THR A 150 10.19 -8.35 -3.35
CA THR A 150 11.25 -9.35 -3.52
C THR A 150 12.13 -9.35 -2.29
N THR A 151 12.87 -10.41 -2.09
CA THR A 151 13.93 -10.52 -1.07
C THR A 151 15.32 -10.23 -1.62
N ASP A 152 15.43 -9.88 -2.90
CA ASP A 152 16.66 -9.59 -3.63
C ASP A 152 16.73 -8.10 -3.98
N ASP A 153 17.76 -7.41 -3.46
CA ASP A 153 17.95 -5.98 -3.67
C ASP A 153 18.26 -5.64 -5.13
N ASP A 154 19.10 -6.42 -5.79
CA ASP A 154 19.51 -6.18 -7.19
C ASP A 154 18.33 -6.44 -8.13
N LEU A 155 17.56 -7.51 -7.90
CA LEU A 155 16.36 -7.77 -8.66
C LEU A 155 15.37 -6.62 -8.54
N SER A 156 15.17 -6.05 -7.35
CA SER A 156 14.24 -4.94 -7.13
C SER A 156 14.54 -3.74 -8.01
N LEU A 157 15.82 -3.39 -8.18
CA LEU A 157 16.27 -2.26 -9.00
C LEU A 157 15.94 -2.42 -10.49
N SER A 158 15.71 -3.64 -10.95
CA SER A 158 15.33 -3.91 -12.35
C SER A 158 13.90 -3.45 -12.69
N TYR A 159 13.02 -3.29 -11.70
CA TYR A 159 11.60 -3.01 -11.94
C TYR A 159 10.97 -1.92 -11.04
N GLU A 160 11.67 -1.44 -10.02
CA GLU A 160 11.21 -0.31 -9.19
C GLU A 160 12.40 0.57 -8.74
N LYS A 161 12.14 1.87 -8.53
CA LYS A 161 13.13 2.84 -8.05
C LYS A 161 12.91 3.19 -6.57
N ALA A 162 12.22 2.33 -5.85
CA ALA A 162 12.01 2.49 -4.41
C ALA A 162 13.27 2.10 -3.62
N VAL A 163 13.24 2.34 -2.32
CA VAL A 163 14.26 1.84 -1.40
C VAL A 163 14.37 0.32 -1.50
N VAL A 164 15.58 -0.22 -1.52
CA VAL A 164 15.81 -1.67 -1.68
C VAL A 164 15.15 -2.51 -0.57
N PRO A 165 14.74 -3.76 -0.85
CA PRO A 165 14.02 -4.63 0.08
C PRO A 165 14.68 -4.84 1.43
N SER A 166 16.00 -5.03 1.47
CA SER A 166 16.75 -5.24 2.72
C SER A 166 16.60 -4.06 3.70
N ARG A 167 16.56 -2.81 3.20
CA ARG A 167 16.32 -1.62 4.01
C ARG A 167 14.87 -1.53 4.47
N ARG A 168 13.91 -1.92 3.63
CA ARG A 168 12.48 -1.97 4.00
C ARG A 168 12.24 -2.99 5.10
N ILE A 169 12.86 -4.17 5.03
CA ILE A 169 12.79 -5.21 6.06
C ILE A 169 13.34 -4.67 7.39
N LYS A 170 14.52 -4.04 7.38
CA LYS A 170 15.08 -3.40 8.59
C LYS A 170 14.15 -2.34 9.17
N ALA A 171 13.47 -1.57 8.33
CA ALA A 171 12.49 -0.57 8.77
C ALA A 171 11.27 -1.23 9.43
N ILE A 172 10.76 -2.34 8.88
CA ILE A 172 9.68 -3.14 9.49
C ILE A 172 10.10 -3.65 10.87
N GLU A 173 11.26 -4.27 10.97
CA GLU A 173 11.78 -4.82 12.23
C GLU A 173 11.97 -3.73 13.29
N LYS A 174 12.54 -2.57 12.91
CA LYS A 174 12.69 -1.41 13.79
C LYS A 174 11.35 -0.90 14.32
N LEU A 175 10.34 -0.79 13.46
CA LEU A 175 8.99 -0.37 13.89
C LEU A 175 8.35 -1.41 14.81
N GLN A 176 8.49 -2.71 14.52
CA GLN A 176 7.99 -3.80 15.35
C GLN A 176 8.65 -3.77 16.75
N GLU A 177 9.97 -3.63 16.82
CA GLU A 177 10.74 -3.53 18.09
C GLU A 177 10.31 -2.32 18.92
N ASN A 178 9.94 -1.22 18.27
CA ASN A 178 9.45 -0.02 18.94
C ASN A 178 7.94 -0.06 19.28
N GLY A 179 7.26 -1.19 19.05
CA GLY A 179 5.87 -1.43 19.47
C GLY A 179 4.81 -0.72 18.61
N PHE A 180 5.14 -0.32 17.37
CA PHE A 180 4.15 0.17 16.42
C PHE A 180 3.31 -0.97 15.85
N ASP A 181 2.09 -0.66 15.41
CA ASP A 181 1.27 -1.58 14.63
C ASP A 181 1.77 -1.62 13.19
N VAL A 182 2.66 -2.57 12.91
CA VAL A 182 3.32 -2.71 11.61
C VAL A 182 3.03 -4.08 10.99
N ALA A 183 2.92 -4.11 9.66
CA ALA A 183 2.85 -5.33 8.87
C ALA A 183 3.82 -5.27 7.68
N LEU A 184 4.46 -6.38 7.36
CA LEU A 184 5.05 -6.58 6.05
C LEU A 184 3.92 -6.71 5.02
N ARG A 185 3.94 -5.88 3.97
CA ARG A 185 3.02 -6.01 2.84
C ARG A 185 3.76 -6.64 1.67
N LEU A 186 3.52 -7.91 1.41
CA LEU A 186 4.04 -8.62 0.24
C LEU A 186 3.14 -8.32 -0.96
N SER A 187 3.44 -7.24 -1.70
CA SER A 187 2.55 -6.71 -2.75
C SER A 187 3.31 -6.00 -3.88
N PRO A 188 3.27 -6.54 -5.09
CA PRO A 188 2.65 -7.82 -5.44
C PRO A 188 3.51 -9.02 -5.00
N TYR A 189 2.87 -10.13 -4.63
CA TYR A 189 3.55 -11.40 -4.46
C TYR A 189 3.73 -12.07 -5.81
N ILE A 190 4.99 -12.22 -6.20
CA ILE A 190 5.47 -12.96 -7.37
C ILE A 190 6.41 -14.03 -6.82
N PRO A 191 6.02 -15.32 -6.85
CA PRO A 191 6.76 -16.36 -6.13
C PRO A 191 8.22 -16.45 -6.50
N GLU A 192 8.53 -16.26 -7.78
CA GLU A 192 9.88 -16.38 -8.34
C GLU A 192 10.82 -15.26 -7.86
N PHE A 193 10.28 -14.22 -7.23
CA PHE A 193 11.04 -13.06 -6.73
C PHE A 193 11.32 -13.15 -5.22
N VAL A 194 10.77 -14.15 -4.53
CA VAL A 194 10.79 -14.20 -3.08
C VAL A 194 11.48 -15.48 -2.59
N ASP A 195 12.62 -15.32 -1.92
CA ASP A 195 13.20 -16.38 -1.12
C ASP A 195 12.41 -16.49 0.19
N LEU A 196 11.63 -17.56 0.31
CA LEU A 196 10.83 -17.84 1.49
C LEU A 196 11.67 -18.04 2.75
N SER A 197 12.93 -18.47 2.62
CA SER A 197 13.81 -18.61 3.78
C SER A 197 14.16 -17.25 4.37
N VAL A 198 14.36 -16.24 3.53
CA VAL A 198 14.59 -14.86 3.96
C VAL A 198 13.29 -14.24 4.49
N LEU A 199 12.19 -14.38 3.75
CA LEU A 199 10.89 -13.80 4.12
C LEU A 199 10.43 -14.31 5.51
N ASN A 200 10.47 -15.62 5.73
CA ASN A 200 9.98 -16.25 6.96
C ASN A 200 10.86 -15.97 8.20
N ASN A 201 12.04 -15.39 8.02
CA ASN A 201 12.93 -14.95 9.10
C ASN A 201 12.77 -13.47 9.48
N VAL A 202 11.92 -12.70 8.78
CA VAL A 202 11.64 -11.31 9.10
C VAL A 202 10.96 -11.20 10.46
N LYS A 203 11.49 -10.38 11.35
CA LYS A 203 10.95 -10.16 12.69
C LYS A 203 9.77 -9.18 12.66
N CYS A 204 8.63 -9.70 12.25
CA CYS A 204 7.37 -8.99 12.19
C CYS A 204 6.22 -9.95 12.52
N ASP A 205 5.25 -9.50 13.31
CA ASP A 205 4.12 -10.35 13.68
C ASP A 205 3.11 -10.54 12.55
N LYS A 206 3.01 -9.58 11.64
CA LYS A 206 1.97 -9.52 10.62
C LYS A 206 2.52 -9.50 9.20
N ILE A 207 1.91 -10.28 8.32
CA ILE A 207 2.09 -10.16 6.88
C ILE A 207 0.75 -10.04 6.18
N GLN A 208 0.65 -9.09 5.24
CA GLN A 208 -0.45 -9.02 4.30
C GLN A 208 0.06 -9.34 2.89
N VAL A 209 -0.54 -10.31 2.24
CA VAL A 209 -0.18 -10.75 0.89
C VAL A 209 -1.20 -10.21 -0.11
N GLU A 210 -0.71 -9.71 -1.24
CA GLU A 210 -1.53 -9.31 -2.38
C GLU A 210 -0.87 -9.85 -3.66
N PHE A 211 -1.55 -10.71 -4.38
CA PHE A 211 -1.04 -11.28 -5.63
C PHE A 211 -1.04 -10.25 -6.76
N LEU A 212 -0.12 -10.40 -7.72
CA LEU A 212 -0.08 -9.54 -8.89
C LEU A 212 -1.37 -9.64 -9.71
N ARG A 213 -1.92 -8.49 -10.06
CA ARG A 213 -2.97 -8.32 -11.07
C ARG A 213 -2.36 -7.79 -12.35
N VAL A 214 -2.63 -8.45 -13.44
CA VAL A 214 -1.97 -8.17 -14.73
C VAL A 214 -2.96 -7.58 -15.73
N ASN A 215 -2.73 -6.36 -16.18
CA ASN A 215 -3.43 -5.76 -17.31
C ASN A 215 -2.49 -5.62 -18.52
N CYS A 216 -3.01 -5.17 -19.66
CA CYS A 216 -2.21 -5.03 -20.88
C CYS A 216 -1.02 -4.07 -20.72
N TRP A 217 -1.15 -3.03 -19.89
CA TRP A 217 -0.06 -2.08 -19.63
C TRP A 217 1.08 -2.71 -18.83
N ILE A 218 0.74 -3.47 -17.77
CA ILE A 218 1.70 -4.20 -16.95
C ILE A 218 2.45 -5.21 -17.81
N LYS A 219 1.74 -5.97 -18.66
CA LYS A 219 2.38 -6.91 -19.61
C LYS A 219 3.43 -6.24 -20.51
N ASN A 220 3.18 -4.99 -20.91
CA ASN A 220 4.11 -4.26 -21.78
C ASN A 220 5.33 -3.68 -21.03
N TRP A 221 5.21 -3.47 -19.71
CA TRP A 221 6.27 -2.81 -18.94
C TRP A 221 7.09 -3.75 -18.07
N PHE A 222 6.51 -4.87 -17.70
CA PHE A 222 7.06 -5.78 -16.72
C PHE A 222 7.19 -7.18 -17.34
N ASP A 223 8.43 -7.62 -17.51
CA ASP A 223 8.77 -8.87 -18.17
C ASP A 223 8.89 -9.99 -17.10
N ILE A 224 7.87 -10.84 -17.04
CA ILE A 224 7.79 -12.03 -16.18
C ILE A 224 7.03 -13.13 -16.90
N ASP A 225 7.04 -14.36 -16.38
CA ASP A 225 6.16 -15.42 -16.86
C ASP A 225 4.71 -15.13 -16.51
N TYR A 226 3.88 -14.95 -17.55
CA TYR A 226 2.43 -14.73 -17.41
C TYR A 226 1.60 -16.00 -17.56
N THR A 227 2.21 -17.16 -17.80
CA THR A 227 1.50 -18.45 -17.99
C THR A 227 0.55 -18.79 -16.83
N PRO A 228 0.90 -18.56 -15.55
CA PRO A 228 0.00 -18.86 -14.43
C PRO A 228 -1.21 -17.92 -14.28
N TYR A 229 -1.26 -16.80 -15.01
CA TYR A 229 -2.31 -15.78 -14.88
C TYR A 229 -3.45 -16.05 -15.85
N THR A 230 -4.35 -16.96 -15.51
CA THR A 230 -5.39 -17.50 -16.39
C THR A 230 -6.81 -17.01 -16.07
N VAL A 231 -7.07 -16.57 -14.84
CA VAL A 231 -8.39 -16.09 -14.41
C VAL A 231 -8.58 -14.63 -14.83
N LYS A 232 -9.61 -14.37 -15.65
CA LYS A 232 -9.91 -13.01 -16.17
C LYS A 232 -11.06 -12.38 -15.39
N GLN A 233 -10.80 -11.24 -14.75
CA GLN A 233 -11.84 -10.43 -14.11
C GLN A 233 -11.53 -8.94 -14.22
N SER A 234 -12.55 -8.14 -14.51
CA SER A 234 -12.49 -6.65 -14.51
C SER A 234 -11.33 -6.04 -15.32
N GLY A 235 -10.93 -6.70 -16.41
CA GLY A 235 -9.82 -6.26 -17.26
C GLY A 235 -8.43 -6.65 -16.78
N TYR A 236 -8.35 -7.46 -15.71
CA TYR A 236 -7.10 -8.03 -15.20
C TYR A 236 -7.08 -9.55 -15.36
N LEU A 237 -5.87 -10.09 -15.39
CA LEU A 237 -5.59 -11.51 -15.27
C LEU A 237 -5.03 -11.77 -13.88
N HIS A 238 -5.45 -12.88 -13.27
CA HIS A 238 -5.07 -13.34 -11.95
C HIS A 238 -4.61 -14.80 -12.01
N ARG A 239 -3.85 -15.24 -11.00
CA ARG A 239 -3.61 -16.66 -10.72
C ARG A 239 -4.90 -17.31 -10.23
N THR A 240 -5.05 -18.63 -10.39
CA THR A 240 -6.19 -19.39 -9.85
C THR A 240 -6.18 -19.37 -8.31
N LEU A 241 -7.33 -19.61 -7.70
CA LEU A 241 -7.43 -19.73 -6.24
C LEU A 241 -6.58 -20.90 -5.71
N GLU A 242 -6.57 -22.03 -6.40
CA GLU A 242 -5.77 -23.20 -6.04
C GLU A 242 -4.28 -22.91 -6.02
N ASP A 243 -3.77 -22.26 -7.05
CA ASP A 243 -2.37 -21.83 -7.11
C ASP A 243 -2.02 -20.86 -5.97
N LYS A 244 -2.86 -19.87 -5.71
CA LYS A 244 -2.70 -18.95 -4.60
C LYS A 244 -2.66 -19.64 -3.24
N LYS A 245 -3.53 -20.66 -3.03
CA LYS A 245 -3.55 -21.46 -1.79
C LYS A 245 -2.25 -22.21 -1.57
N GLU A 246 -1.71 -22.84 -2.62
CA GLU A 246 -0.43 -23.54 -2.52
C GLU A 246 0.71 -22.57 -2.17
N LEU A 247 0.75 -21.42 -2.81
CA LEU A 247 1.79 -20.41 -2.59
C LEU A 247 1.77 -19.84 -1.15
N ILE A 248 0.60 -19.66 -0.57
CA ILE A 248 0.46 -19.15 0.82
C ILE A 248 0.98 -20.15 1.86
N LYS A 249 0.92 -21.44 1.60
CA LYS A 249 1.44 -22.48 2.54
C LYS A 249 2.93 -22.33 2.85
N GLY A 250 3.70 -21.73 1.93
CA GLY A 250 5.11 -21.47 2.14
C GLY A 250 5.42 -20.30 3.09
N ILE A 251 4.42 -19.48 3.42
CA ILE A 251 4.59 -18.33 4.32
C ILE A 251 4.24 -18.76 5.73
N THR A 252 5.25 -18.89 6.62
CA THR A 252 5.10 -19.48 7.95
C THR A 252 5.71 -18.65 9.08
N GLY A 253 6.50 -17.63 8.76
CA GLY A 253 7.28 -16.84 9.73
C GLY A 253 6.49 -15.80 10.53
N PHE A 254 5.16 -15.70 10.36
CA PHE A 254 4.34 -14.62 10.92
C PHE A 254 3.23 -15.18 11.82
N LYS A 255 2.88 -14.45 12.89
CA LYS A 255 1.75 -14.82 13.76
C LYS A 255 0.40 -14.63 13.06
N PHE A 256 0.31 -13.60 12.21
CA PHE A 256 -0.92 -13.26 11.48
C PHE A 256 -0.59 -13.13 10.00
N ILE A 257 -1.18 -14.01 9.22
CA ILE A 257 -1.07 -14.01 7.76
C ILE A 257 -2.45 -13.67 7.20
N SER A 258 -2.53 -12.65 6.35
CA SER A 258 -3.76 -12.24 5.69
C SER A 258 -3.54 -12.02 4.19
N VAL A 259 -4.60 -12.22 3.42
CA VAL A 259 -4.58 -12.01 1.96
C VAL A 259 -5.57 -10.92 1.60
N CYS A 260 -5.09 -9.89 0.91
CA CYS A 260 -5.90 -8.85 0.30
C CYS A 260 -6.13 -9.21 -1.16
N GLU A 261 -7.39 -9.36 -1.57
CA GLU A 261 -7.73 -9.81 -2.92
C GLU A 261 -8.97 -9.06 -3.43
N ASP A 262 -9.09 -8.91 -4.74
CA ASP A 262 -10.24 -8.30 -5.40
C ASP A 262 -10.94 -9.23 -6.41
N GLU A 263 -10.27 -10.27 -6.88
CA GLU A 263 -10.89 -11.34 -7.64
C GLU A 263 -11.97 -12.03 -6.77
N THR A 264 -13.17 -12.24 -7.31
CA THR A 264 -14.35 -12.53 -6.49
C THR A 264 -14.26 -13.85 -5.75
N GLU A 265 -13.90 -14.94 -6.42
CA GLU A 265 -13.82 -16.27 -5.82
C GLU A 265 -12.73 -16.31 -4.74
N ALA A 266 -11.55 -15.81 -5.05
CA ALA A 266 -10.44 -15.75 -4.10
C ALA A 266 -10.75 -14.82 -2.92
N TYR A 267 -11.38 -13.65 -3.16
CA TYR A 267 -11.79 -12.76 -2.08
C TYR A 267 -12.73 -13.44 -1.07
N GLU A 268 -13.79 -14.13 -1.57
CA GLU A 268 -14.73 -14.84 -0.71
C GLU A 268 -14.05 -15.97 0.07
N TYR A 269 -13.12 -16.71 -0.56
CA TYR A 269 -12.36 -17.73 0.12
C TYR A 269 -11.48 -17.16 1.23
N TRP A 270 -10.66 -16.14 0.94
CA TRP A 270 -9.75 -15.57 1.93
C TRP A 270 -10.50 -14.92 3.09
N LYS A 271 -11.58 -14.23 2.80
CA LYS A 271 -12.44 -13.61 3.81
C LYS A 271 -13.05 -14.64 4.76
N ASN A 272 -13.61 -15.72 4.24
CA ASN A 272 -14.43 -16.63 5.02
C ASN A 272 -13.67 -17.82 5.61
N HIS A 273 -12.48 -18.15 5.08
CA HIS A 273 -11.78 -19.40 5.42
C HIS A 273 -10.31 -19.23 5.82
N PHE A 274 -9.73 -18.05 5.66
CA PHE A 274 -8.30 -17.88 5.87
C PHE A 274 -7.92 -16.65 6.72
N ASN A 275 -8.41 -15.46 6.38
CA ASN A 275 -8.00 -14.23 7.05
C ASN A 275 -8.36 -14.24 8.54
N PRO A 276 -7.45 -13.83 9.43
CA PRO A 276 -7.73 -13.79 10.89
C PRO A 276 -8.92 -12.90 11.23
N ASN A 277 -9.14 -11.84 10.45
CA ASN A 277 -10.29 -10.95 10.56
C ASN A 277 -11.03 -10.89 9.22
N PRO A 278 -12.23 -11.51 9.10
CA PRO A 278 -13.02 -11.49 7.88
C PRO A 278 -13.41 -10.08 7.41
N ASP A 279 -13.56 -9.15 8.34
CA ASP A 279 -14.00 -7.78 8.08
C ASP A 279 -12.82 -6.79 8.00
N ASP A 280 -11.58 -7.29 8.00
CA ASP A 280 -10.39 -6.47 7.83
C ASP A 280 -9.16 -7.27 7.37
N CYS A 281 -8.97 -7.37 6.05
CA CYS A 281 -7.78 -8.03 5.49
C CYS A 281 -6.45 -7.31 5.82
N CYS A 282 -6.49 -6.06 6.30
CA CYS A 282 -5.30 -5.36 6.79
C CYS A 282 -4.93 -5.76 8.22
N ASN A 283 -5.87 -6.39 8.93
CA ASN A 283 -5.70 -6.86 10.30
C ASN A 283 -5.10 -5.79 11.23
N LEU A 284 -5.66 -4.58 11.15
CA LEU A 284 -5.20 -3.47 11.98
C LEU A 284 -5.53 -3.74 13.45
N ARG A 285 -4.65 -3.28 14.34
CA ARG A 285 -4.90 -3.33 15.77
C ARG A 285 -6.14 -2.48 16.10
N THR A 286 -7.11 -3.06 16.77
CA THR A 286 -8.21 -2.30 17.36
C THR A 286 -7.75 -1.70 18.67
N VAL A 287 -7.88 -0.38 18.81
CA VAL A 287 -7.75 0.28 20.12
C VAL A 287 -9.12 0.14 20.78
N GLU A 288 -9.16 -0.56 21.91
CA GLU A 288 -10.36 -0.68 22.75
C GLU A 288 -10.72 0.64 23.42
#